data_645c4152214cb0541da6e1b1ef20995e
#
_entry.id   645c4152214cb0541da6e1b1ef20995e
#
_cell.length_a   1.000
_cell.length_b   1.000
_cell.length_c   1.000
_cell.angle_alpha   90.00
_cell.angle_beta   90.00
_cell.angle_gamma   90.00
#
_symmetry.space_group_name_H-M   'P 1'
#
loop_
_entity.id
_entity.type
_entity.pdbx_description
1 polymer ?
#
loop_
_entity_poly.entity_id
_entity_poly.type
_entity_poly.pdbx_seq_one_letter_code
_entity_poly.pdbx_strand_id
1 'polypeptide(L)'
;MNYALLLFVLFTISAVFSQQTYYDDVNLTLSGMALKSELSNKIIATHTNNLSYAEVWDALRITDLVPGSITNVYLVYGYDDGDGDVTTDLSRDKNSNGGSVGDWNREHTYPKSLGIPDLGSSGPGADAHMLRSSDLQRNGMRGNLKFIDGAGVSKVVGGGWYPGDQWKGDMARIIMYMYLRYESRCLPINTGVGASVSIDLDMIDLFLEWNAEDPVSVYEETRNNYLGTTANQFGQGNRNPFIDNPYLATKIWGGIAAEDIWGIYASLSEIEIEQFISIYPNPVDDVFSIEINEEIELKTINVYSMIGELVYSKSSSLINEHDVSHLNSGIYMVELVTNVGTINQKVIVN
;
A
#
# COMPACT_ATOMS: atom_id res chain seq x y z
N MET A 1 -9.65 32.56 -48.25
CA MET A 1 -9.14 31.27 -47.74
C MET A 1 -9.43 31.26 -46.26
N ASN A 2 -10.53 30.59 -45.86
CA ASN A 2 -10.94 30.49 -44.45
C ASN A 2 -10.27 29.27 -43.83
N TYR A 3 -9.39 29.48 -42.87
CA TYR A 3 -8.81 28.40 -42.06
C TYR A 3 -9.77 28.15 -40.90
N ALA A 4 -10.43 26.99 -40.89
CA ALA A 4 -11.19 26.51 -39.76
C ALA A 4 -10.19 25.91 -38.72
N LEU A 5 -10.09 26.53 -37.56
CA LEU A 5 -9.31 26.02 -36.43
C LEU A 5 -10.10 24.90 -35.77
N LEU A 6 -9.68 23.64 -35.97
CA LEU A 6 -10.24 22.49 -35.26
C LEU A 6 -9.68 22.45 -33.84
N LEU A 7 -10.50 22.79 -32.86
CA LEU A 7 -10.16 22.66 -31.45
C LEU A 7 -10.34 21.18 -31.06
N PHE A 8 -9.24 20.45 -30.87
CA PHE A 8 -9.28 19.10 -30.27
C PHE A 8 -9.40 19.24 -28.76
N VAL A 9 -10.59 19.01 -28.22
CA VAL A 9 -10.77 18.87 -26.77
C VAL A 9 -10.41 17.44 -26.40
N LEU A 10 -9.24 17.26 -25.80
CA LEU A 10 -8.86 15.99 -25.16
C LEU A 10 -9.72 15.84 -23.88
N PHE A 11 -10.72 14.98 -23.94
CA PHE A 11 -11.35 14.47 -22.73
C PHE A 11 -10.41 13.42 -22.10
N THR A 12 -9.69 13.78 -21.07
CA THR A 12 -9.05 12.80 -20.18
C THR A 12 -10.17 12.19 -19.34
N ILE A 13 -10.56 10.96 -19.65
CA ILE A 13 -11.41 10.16 -18.77
C ILE A 13 -10.50 9.73 -17.61
N SER A 14 -10.56 10.47 -16.50
CA SER A 14 -10.03 9.98 -15.24
C SER A 14 -10.94 8.82 -14.80
N ALA A 15 -10.44 7.60 -14.82
CA ALA A 15 -11.12 6.49 -14.21
C ALA A 15 -11.18 6.76 -12.70
N VAL A 16 -12.34 7.16 -12.21
CA VAL A 16 -12.59 7.27 -10.77
C VAL A 16 -12.78 5.83 -10.29
N PHE A 17 -11.78 5.25 -9.67
CA PHE A 17 -11.93 4.01 -8.95
C PHE A 17 -12.72 4.31 -7.69
N SER A 18 -13.96 3.86 -7.60
CA SER A 18 -14.78 4.04 -6.41
C SER A 18 -14.42 2.99 -5.36
N GLN A 19 -14.55 3.37 -4.09
CA GLN A 19 -14.56 2.44 -2.96
C GLN A 19 -15.35 1.18 -3.30
N GLN A 20 -14.84 0.00 -2.94
CA GLN A 20 -15.56 -1.26 -3.16
C GLN A 20 -16.74 -1.37 -2.19
N THR A 21 -17.88 -1.88 -2.68
CA THR A 21 -19.09 -2.11 -1.88
C THR A 21 -18.87 -3.00 -0.65
N TYR A 22 -17.80 -3.80 -0.65
CA TYR A 22 -17.39 -4.59 0.51
C TYR A 22 -17.17 -3.72 1.76
N TYR A 23 -16.79 -2.43 1.61
CA TYR A 23 -16.48 -1.51 2.71
C TYR A 23 -17.59 -0.48 3.00
N ASP A 24 -18.79 -0.63 2.44
CA ASP A 24 -19.89 0.34 2.62
C ASP A 24 -20.32 0.51 4.09
N ASP A 25 -20.10 -0.49 4.93
CA ASP A 25 -20.38 -0.51 6.36
C ASP A 25 -19.16 -0.17 7.24
N VAL A 26 -18.02 0.17 6.65
CA VAL A 26 -16.80 0.58 7.35
C VAL A 26 -16.70 2.10 7.38
N ASN A 27 -16.43 2.67 8.55
CA ASN A 27 -16.20 4.11 8.67
C ASN A 27 -14.76 4.46 8.22
N LEU A 28 -14.58 4.68 6.92
CA LEU A 28 -13.30 5.02 6.31
C LEU A 28 -12.84 6.46 6.58
N THR A 29 -13.64 7.30 7.28
CA THR A 29 -13.19 8.64 7.71
C THR A 29 -12.26 8.58 8.92
N LEU A 30 -12.27 7.48 9.65
CA LEU A 30 -11.37 7.25 10.79
C LEU A 30 -9.92 7.10 10.34
N SER A 31 -8.99 7.27 11.29
CA SER A 31 -7.55 7.04 11.13
C SER A 31 -6.98 6.31 12.33
N GLY A 32 -5.70 5.95 12.27
CA GLY A 32 -4.99 5.33 13.38
C GLY A 32 -5.64 4.02 13.83
N MET A 33 -5.55 3.75 15.13
CA MET A 33 -6.04 2.50 15.73
C MET A 33 -7.56 2.33 15.65
N ALA A 34 -8.32 3.43 15.50
CA ALA A 34 -9.76 3.36 15.28
C ALA A 34 -10.10 2.75 13.91
N LEU A 35 -9.43 3.19 12.85
CA LEU A 35 -9.59 2.61 11.51
C LEU A 35 -9.10 1.15 11.47
N LYS A 36 -7.97 0.85 12.14
CA LYS A 36 -7.47 -0.53 12.28
C LYS A 36 -8.55 -1.44 12.86
N SER A 37 -9.22 -1.00 13.93
CA SER A 37 -10.28 -1.78 14.58
C SER A 37 -11.49 -2.01 13.66
N GLU A 38 -11.94 -0.98 12.93
CA GLU A 38 -13.04 -1.10 11.96
C GLU A 38 -12.73 -2.13 10.86
N LEU A 39 -11.55 -2.02 10.24
CA LEU A 39 -11.13 -2.96 9.21
C LEU A 39 -10.93 -4.38 9.76
N SER A 40 -10.35 -4.52 10.96
CA SER A 40 -10.20 -5.81 11.64
C SER A 40 -11.57 -6.47 11.86
N ASN A 41 -12.53 -5.74 12.42
CA ASN A 41 -13.89 -6.22 12.63
C ASN A 41 -14.53 -6.69 11.32
N LYS A 42 -14.37 -5.91 10.24
CA LYS A 42 -14.92 -6.24 8.92
C LYS A 42 -14.35 -7.55 8.38
N ILE A 43 -13.02 -7.71 8.34
CA ILE A 43 -12.40 -8.91 7.79
C ILE A 43 -12.62 -10.15 8.66
N ILE A 44 -12.77 -9.98 9.99
CA ILE A 44 -13.11 -11.07 10.91
C ILE A 44 -14.55 -11.54 10.67
N ALA A 45 -15.50 -10.61 10.59
CA ALA A 45 -16.92 -10.93 10.40
C ALA A 45 -17.23 -11.58 9.05
N THR A 46 -16.48 -11.20 8.00
CA THR A 46 -16.71 -11.71 6.64
C THR A 46 -15.92 -12.97 6.31
N HIS A 47 -14.93 -13.37 7.11
CA HIS A 47 -14.23 -14.65 6.96
C HIS A 47 -15.09 -15.81 7.44
N THR A 48 -16.06 -16.21 6.63
CA THR A 48 -17.08 -17.19 7.00
C THR A 48 -16.81 -18.60 6.48
N ASN A 49 -15.91 -18.76 5.48
CA ASN A 49 -15.47 -20.05 4.97
C ASN A 49 -14.00 -20.30 5.37
N ASN A 50 -13.80 -21.16 6.37
CA ASN A 50 -12.46 -21.54 6.82
C ASN A 50 -11.99 -22.78 6.06
N LEU A 51 -10.96 -22.60 5.23
CA LEU A 51 -10.35 -23.69 4.50
C LEU A 51 -9.56 -24.60 5.42
N SER A 52 -9.60 -25.90 5.12
CA SER A 52 -8.61 -26.84 5.65
C SER A 52 -7.26 -26.65 4.97
N TYR A 53 -6.19 -27.06 5.64
CA TYR A 53 -4.85 -26.99 5.06
C TYR A 53 -4.73 -27.78 3.75
N ALA A 54 -5.50 -28.87 3.60
CA ALA A 54 -5.56 -29.64 2.34
C ALA A 54 -6.22 -28.83 1.22
N GLU A 55 -7.35 -28.18 1.47
CA GLU A 55 -8.07 -27.37 0.46
C GLU A 55 -7.25 -26.19 -0.04
N VAL A 56 -6.30 -25.69 0.75
CA VAL A 56 -5.41 -24.61 0.29
C VAL A 56 -4.57 -25.01 -0.92
N TRP A 57 -4.22 -26.29 -1.11
CA TRP A 57 -3.58 -26.73 -2.35
C TRP A 57 -4.42 -26.42 -3.59
N ASP A 58 -5.71 -26.69 -3.50
CA ASP A 58 -6.64 -26.47 -4.62
C ASP A 58 -6.95 -24.98 -4.80
N ALA A 59 -7.04 -24.25 -3.70
CA ALA A 59 -7.18 -22.80 -3.73
C ALA A 59 -6.00 -22.15 -4.48
N LEU A 60 -4.75 -22.49 -4.14
CA LEU A 60 -3.55 -21.92 -4.76
C LEU A 60 -3.43 -22.25 -6.25
N ARG A 61 -3.87 -23.44 -6.68
CA ARG A 61 -3.92 -23.79 -8.12
C ARG A 61 -4.83 -22.88 -8.94
N ILE A 62 -5.67 -22.09 -8.29
CA ILE A 62 -6.59 -21.11 -8.89
C ILE A 62 -6.13 -19.71 -8.64
N THR A 63 -5.84 -19.39 -7.37
CA THR A 63 -5.53 -18.03 -6.95
C THR A 63 -4.13 -17.59 -7.33
N ASP A 64 -3.18 -18.51 -7.46
CA ASP A 64 -1.79 -18.20 -7.78
C ASP A 64 -1.46 -18.31 -9.26
N LEU A 65 -2.46 -18.50 -10.13
CA LEU A 65 -2.23 -18.53 -11.58
C LEU A 65 -1.55 -17.24 -12.06
N VAL A 66 -0.54 -17.43 -12.90
CA VAL A 66 0.06 -16.31 -13.64
C VAL A 66 -1.03 -15.62 -14.47
N PRO A 67 -1.16 -14.30 -14.45
CA PRO A 67 -2.16 -13.59 -15.24
C PRO A 67 -2.16 -14.02 -16.71
N GLY A 68 -3.32 -14.46 -17.21
CA GLY A 68 -3.47 -15.00 -18.56
C GLY A 68 -3.08 -16.47 -18.72
N SER A 69 -2.53 -17.13 -17.71
CA SER A 69 -2.25 -18.58 -17.72
C SER A 69 -3.41 -19.35 -17.08
N ILE A 70 -3.62 -20.59 -17.57
CA ILE A 70 -4.54 -21.57 -16.95
C ILE A 70 -3.79 -22.78 -16.39
N THR A 71 -2.49 -22.84 -16.61
CA THR A 71 -1.64 -23.98 -16.28
C THR A 71 -0.56 -23.67 -15.26
N ASN A 72 0.00 -22.44 -15.25
CA ASN A 72 1.13 -22.10 -14.43
C ASN A 72 0.71 -21.19 -13.27
N VAL A 73 1.26 -21.48 -12.09
CA VAL A 73 1.19 -20.63 -10.90
C VAL A 73 2.48 -19.82 -10.77
N TYR A 74 2.39 -18.61 -10.25
CA TYR A 74 3.55 -17.86 -9.76
C TYR A 74 4.14 -18.55 -8.54
N LEU A 75 5.46 -18.50 -8.46
CA LEU A 75 6.24 -18.97 -7.32
C LEU A 75 6.79 -17.76 -6.58
N VAL A 76 6.22 -17.47 -5.42
CA VAL A 76 6.73 -16.35 -4.59
C VAL A 76 8.22 -16.57 -4.29
N TYR A 77 9.00 -15.48 -4.33
CA TYR A 77 10.46 -15.45 -4.28
C TYR A 77 11.18 -15.91 -5.55
N GLY A 78 10.48 -16.44 -6.55
CA GLY A 78 11.02 -16.70 -7.89
C GLY A 78 11.28 -15.41 -8.67
N TYR A 79 12.18 -15.47 -9.66
CA TYR A 79 12.55 -14.28 -10.44
C TYR A 79 13.05 -14.55 -11.86
N ASP A 80 13.34 -15.81 -12.24
CA ASP A 80 13.84 -16.14 -13.59
C ASP A 80 13.46 -17.55 -14.02
N ASP A 81 12.69 -17.68 -15.12
CA ASP A 81 12.32 -18.96 -15.72
C ASP A 81 13.34 -19.44 -16.77
N GLY A 82 14.39 -18.65 -17.06
CA GLY A 82 15.29 -18.87 -18.21
C GLY A 82 16.73 -19.26 -17.87
N ASP A 83 17.10 -19.25 -16.58
CA ASP A 83 18.49 -19.51 -16.15
C ASP A 83 18.85 -20.99 -16.00
N GLY A 84 17.84 -21.88 -16.07
CA GLY A 84 18.00 -23.32 -15.93
C GLY A 84 18.12 -23.82 -14.49
N ASP A 85 17.96 -22.93 -13.49
CA ASP A 85 17.88 -23.25 -12.07
C ASP A 85 16.42 -23.30 -11.62
N VAL A 86 15.89 -24.48 -11.43
CA VAL A 86 14.48 -24.66 -11.01
C VAL A 86 14.16 -23.98 -9.67
N THR A 87 15.17 -23.64 -8.85
CA THR A 87 14.94 -23.01 -7.55
C THR A 87 14.64 -21.51 -7.67
N THR A 88 14.94 -20.93 -8.82
CA THR A 88 14.74 -19.50 -9.12
C THR A 88 13.57 -19.23 -10.05
N ASP A 89 12.92 -20.31 -10.55
CA ASP A 89 11.75 -20.18 -11.44
C ASP A 89 10.70 -19.23 -10.86
N LEU A 90 10.24 -18.33 -11.72
CA LEU A 90 9.15 -17.39 -11.41
C LEU A 90 7.79 -18.09 -11.49
N SER A 91 7.66 -19.10 -12.34
CA SER A 91 6.40 -19.82 -12.56
C SER A 91 6.61 -21.33 -12.75
N ARG A 92 5.54 -22.09 -12.49
CA ARG A 92 5.57 -23.55 -12.67
C ARG A 92 4.17 -24.10 -12.93
N ASP A 93 4.08 -25.28 -13.59
CA ASP A 93 2.81 -25.97 -13.76
C ASP A 93 2.12 -26.17 -12.39
N LYS A 94 0.86 -25.80 -12.32
CA LYS A 94 0.05 -25.82 -11.08
C LYS A 94 -0.08 -27.21 -10.45
N ASN A 95 0.17 -28.29 -11.22
CA ASN A 95 0.10 -29.65 -10.74
C ASN A 95 1.48 -30.21 -10.32
N SER A 96 2.56 -29.48 -10.61
CA SER A 96 3.91 -29.85 -10.14
C SER A 96 4.11 -29.37 -8.70
N ASN A 97 3.31 -29.93 -7.79
CA ASN A 97 3.32 -29.58 -6.37
C ASN A 97 3.53 -30.81 -5.50
N GLY A 98 4.31 -30.65 -4.43
CA GLY A 98 4.62 -31.78 -3.54
C GLY A 98 5.81 -31.53 -2.64
N GLY A 99 6.69 -32.53 -2.53
CA GLY A 99 7.85 -32.53 -1.66
C GLY A 99 9.16 -32.93 -2.36
N SER A 100 9.19 -32.96 -3.69
CA SER A 100 10.39 -33.28 -4.47
C SER A 100 11.02 -32.04 -5.07
N VAL A 101 12.32 -32.12 -5.40
CA VAL A 101 12.99 -31.05 -6.16
C VAL A 101 12.26 -30.81 -7.47
N GLY A 102 11.93 -29.54 -7.76
CA GLY A 102 11.11 -29.17 -8.91
C GLY A 102 9.61 -29.13 -8.62
N ASP A 103 9.18 -29.46 -7.41
CA ASP A 103 7.81 -29.20 -6.96
C ASP A 103 7.72 -27.79 -6.34
N TRP A 104 6.51 -27.22 -6.37
CA TRP A 104 6.16 -26.10 -5.50
C TRP A 104 5.38 -26.60 -4.27
N ASN A 105 5.45 -25.85 -3.19
CA ASN A 105 4.68 -26.11 -1.98
C ASN A 105 4.02 -24.83 -1.44
N ARG A 106 3.32 -24.94 -0.29
CA ARG A 106 2.63 -23.82 0.36
C ARG A 106 3.59 -23.10 1.27
N GLU A 107 4.02 -21.92 0.85
CA GLU A 107 4.76 -20.99 1.67
C GLU A 107 3.85 -20.31 2.69
N HIS A 108 4.25 -20.34 3.95
CA HIS A 108 3.66 -19.53 5.00
C HIS A 108 4.39 -18.18 5.04
N THR A 109 3.85 -17.18 4.35
CA THR A 109 4.42 -15.82 4.34
C THR A 109 4.63 -15.31 5.77
N TYR A 110 3.64 -15.51 6.64
CA TYR A 110 3.85 -15.42 8.09
C TYR A 110 4.31 -16.80 8.59
N PRO A 111 5.59 -16.99 9.00
CA PRO A 111 6.09 -18.29 9.43
C PRO A 111 5.29 -18.84 10.61
N LYS A 112 4.86 -20.09 10.51
CA LYS A 112 4.03 -20.72 11.55
C LYS A 112 4.63 -20.59 12.95
N SER A 113 5.94 -20.86 13.07
CA SER A 113 6.66 -20.86 14.34
C SER A 113 6.86 -19.46 14.94
N LEU A 114 6.59 -18.40 14.21
CA LEU A 114 6.67 -17.02 14.71
C LEU A 114 5.33 -16.48 15.20
N GLY A 115 4.24 -17.22 14.98
CA GLY A 115 2.96 -16.94 15.62
C GLY A 115 2.99 -17.27 17.12
N ILE A 116 2.21 -16.55 17.92
CA ILE A 116 2.11 -16.76 19.36
C ILE A 116 0.65 -16.99 19.77
N PRO A 117 0.23 -18.23 19.94
CA PRO A 117 0.94 -19.51 19.75
C PRO A 117 1.20 -19.80 18.25
N ASP A 118 2.05 -20.83 17.97
CA ASP A 118 2.31 -21.33 16.60
C ASP A 118 1.02 -21.42 15.78
N LEU A 119 1.06 -21.01 14.50
CA LEU A 119 -0.14 -20.91 13.67
C LEU A 119 -0.79 -22.27 13.38
N GLY A 120 -0.01 -23.36 13.43
CA GLY A 120 -0.49 -24.70 13.13
C GLY A 120 -0.86 -24.92 11.67
N SER A 121 -1.87 -25.77 11.45
CA SER A 121 -2.38 -26.11 10.11
C SER A 121 -3.91 -25.92 10.01
N SER A 122 -4.47 -25.03 10.81
CA SER A 122 -5.88 -24.61 10.79
C SER A 122 -5.99 -23.16 11.19
N GLY A 123 -7.10 -22.51 10.90
CA GLY A 123 -7.27 -21.08 11.16
C GLY A 123 -6.14 -20.26 10.49
N PRO A 124 -5.34 -19.48 11.26
CA PRO A 124 -4.29 -18.65 10.63
C PRO A 124 -3.27 -19.46 9.83
N GLY A 125 -2.98 -20.72 10.19
CA GLY A 125 -2.06 -21.58 9.43
C GLY A 125 -2.66 -22.20 8.17
N ALA A 126 -3.94 -21.98 7.88
CA ALA A 126 -4.62 -22.43 6.67
C ALA A 126 -5.33 -21.27 5.94
N ASP A 127 -4.99 -20.03 6.25
CA ASP A 127 -5.56 -18.87 5.60
C ASP A 127 -4.97 -18.70 4.18
N ALA A 128 -5.83 -18.75 3.16
CA ALA A 128 -5.41 -18.68 1.77
C ALA A 128 -4.90 -17.28 1.36
N HIS A 129 -5.25 -16.20 2.06
CA HIS A 129 -4.63 -14.90 1.84
C HIS A 129 -3.15 -14.90 2.22
N MET A 130 -2.77 -15.69 3.23
CA MET A 130 -1.40 -15.76 3.74
C MET A 130 -0.54 -16.79 3.01
N LEU A 131 -1.15 -17.90 2.57
CA LEU A 131 -0.42 -18.98 1.91
C LEU A 131 -0.20 -18.66 0.43
N ARG A 132 1.01 -19.00 -0.08
CA ARG A 132 1.43 -18.73 -1.44
C ARG A 132 2.16 -19.96 -2.03
N SER A 133 2.03 -20.16 -3.33
CA SER A 133 2.86 -21.14 -4.03
C SER A 133 4.31 -20.66 -4.06
N SER A 134 5.26 -21.50 -3.67
CA SER A 134 6.70 -21.20 -3.69
C SER A 134 7.47 -22.46 -4.11
N ASP A 135 8.61 -22.30 -4.80
CA ASP A 135 9.51 -23.41 -5.02
C ASP A 135 9.87 -24.07 -3.67
N LEU A 136 9.88 -25.40 -3.63
CA LEU A 136 10.13 -26.17 -2.41
C LEU A 136 11.46 -25.83 -1.73
N GLN A 137 12.53 -25.70 -2.53
CA GLN A 137 13.87 -25.44 -2.03
C GLN A 137 14.01 -23.97 -1.61
N ARG A 138 13.42 -23.04 -2.39
CA ARG A 138 13.39 -21.62 -2.08
C ARG A 138 12.63 -21.36 -0.78
N ASN A 139 11.48 -21.97 -0.61
CA ASN A 139 10.72 -21.96 0.65
C ASN A 139 11.57 -22.53 1.81
N GLY A 140 12.27 -23.64 1.59
CA GLY A 140 13.21 -24.22 2.56
C GLY A 140 14.35 -23.26 2.93
N MET A 141 14.89 -22.53 1.97
CA MET A 141 15.95 -21.53 2.20
C MET A 141 15.43 -20.35 3.04
N ARG A 142 14.21 -19.89 2.77
CA ARG A 142 13.56 -18.87 3.58
C ARG A 142 13.29 -19.37 5.00
N GLY A 143 12.73 -20.57 5.15
CA GLY A 143 12.42 -21.18 6.44
C GLY A 143 11.57 -20.26 7.33
N ASN A 144 12.09 -19.87 8.49
CA ASN A 144 11.47 -18.90 9.39
C ASN A 144 12.30 -17.61 9.56
N LEU A 145 13.17 -17.32 8.61
CA LEU A 145 13.94 -16.07 8.62
C LEU A 145 12.98 -14.88 8.59
N LYS A 146 13.29 -13.86 9.40
CA LYS A 146 12.54 -12.60 9.39
C LYS A 146 12.81 -11.87 8.08
N PHE A 147 11.81 -11.17 7.60
CA PHE A 147 11.97 -10.25 6.48
C PHE A 147 12.92 -9.11 6.86
N ILE A 148 13.80 -8.75 5.95
CA ILE A 148 14.75 -7.66 6.11
C ILE A 148 14.88 -6.91 4.78
N ASP A 149 15.18 -5.63 4.84
CA ASP A 149 15.37 -4.82 3.66
C ASP A 149 16.58 -5.27 2.80
N GLY A 150 16.47 -5.00 1.50
CA GLY A 150 17.45 -5.38 0.50
C GLY A 150 17.13 -4.78 -0.87
N ALA A 151 17.76 -5.32 -1.92
CA ALA A 151 17.50 -4.90 -3.29
C ALA A 151 17.75 -6.06 -4.27
N GLY A 152 17.07 -6.00 -5.42
CA GLY A 152 17.16 -6.97 -6.51
C GLY A 152 16.33 -8.23 -6.24
N VAL A 153 16.91 -9.41 -6.50
CA VAL A 153 16.21 -10.69 -6.37
C VAL A 153 16.15 -11.19 -4.92
N SER A 154 15.26 -12.15 -4.67
CA SER A 154 15.12 -12.77 -3.35
C SER A 154 16.39 -13.48 -2.89
N LYS A 155 16.78 -13.27 -1.62
CA LYS A 155 18.03 -13.78 -1.05
C LYS A 155 18.08 -13.67 0.47
N VAL A 156 19.01 -14.39 1.07
CA VAL A 156 19.39 -14.18 2.47
C VAL A 156 20.26 -12.92 2.58
N VAL A 157 19.91 -12.02 3.47
CA VAL A 157 20.62 -10.77 3.76
C VAL A 157 20.76 -10.63 5.28
N GLY A 158 21.98 -10.43 5.80
CA GLY A 158 22.19 -10.11 7.22
C GLY A 158 21.55 -11.09 8.22
N GLY A 159 21.29 -12.34 7.82
CA GLY A 159 20.59 -13.34 8.65
C GLY A 159 19.08 -13.28 8.56
N GLY A 160 18.51 -12.39 7.73
CA GLY A 160 17.11 -12.34 7.37
C GLY A 160 16.87 -12.74 5.92
N TRP A 161 15.63 -12.61 5.46
CA TRP A 161 15.18 -12.91 4.11
C TRP A 161 14.70 -11.65 3.40
N TYR A 162 15.32 -11.31 2.28
CA TYR A 162 14.79 -10.32 1.35
C TYR A 162 13.94 -11.05 0.28
N PRO A 163 12.66 -10.72 0.09
CA PRO A 163 11.77 -11.47 -0.81
C PRO A 163 12.01 -11.18 -2.30
N GLY A 164 12.73 -10.10 -2.62
CA GLY A 164 12.91 -9.55 -3.96
C GLY A 164 12.06 -8.32 -4.20
N ASP A 165 12.53 -7.42 -5.08
CA ASP A 165 11.85 -6.16 -5.40
C ASP A 165 10.43 -6.38 -5.92
N GLN A 166 10.20 -7.48 -6.63
CA GLN A 166 8.91 -7.85 -7.21
C GLN A 166 7.89 -8.33 -6.16
N TRP A 167 8.32 -8.77 -4.98
CA TRP A 167 7.47 -9.45 -4.02
C TRP A 167 7.35 -8.73 -2.68
N LYS A 168 8.14 -7.70 -2.45
CA LYS A 168 8.20 -7.06 -1.13
C LYS A 168 6.88 -6.43 -0.69
N GLY A 169 6.15 -5.79 -1.60
CA GLY A 169 4.83 -5.23 -1.33
C GLY A 169 3.78 -6.30 -1.05
N ASP A 170 3.78 -7.41 -1.85
CA ASP A 170 2.94 -8.58 -1.58
C ASP A 170 3.12 -9.10 -0.16
N MET A 171 4.41 -9.28 0.26
CA MET A 171 4.71 -9.76 1.61
C MET A 171 4.22 -8.78 2.67
N ALA A 172 4.46 -7.49 2.49
CA ALA A 172 4.02 -6.45 3.42
C ALA A 172 2.51 -6.46 3.60
N ARG A 173 1.74 -6.46 2.50
CA ARG A 173 0.28 -6.48 2.52
C ARG A 173 -0.28 -7.74 3.16
N ILE A 174 0.38 -8.89 2.98
CA ILE A 174 0.00 -10.15 3.64
C ILE A 174 0.25 -10.07 5.16
N ILE A 175 1.42 -9.59 5.58
CA ILE A 175 1.73 -9.47 7.02
C ILE A 175 0.78 -8.50 7.72
N MET A 176 0.49 -7.36 7.09
CA MET A 176 -0.47 -6.39 7.63
C MET A 176 -1.89 -6.98 7.71
N TYR A 177 -2.34 -7.73 6.68
CA TYR A 177 -3.60 -8.47 6.73
C TYR A 177 -3.65 -9.48 7.88
N MET A 178 -2.60 -10.28 8.06
CA MET A 178 -2.54 -11.26 9.15
C MET A 178 -2.64 -10.58 10.51
N TYR A 179 -2.04 -9.40 10.65
CA TYR A 179 -2.14 -8.61 11.87
C TYR A 179 -3.57 -8.10 12.13
N LEU A 180 -4.27 -7.61 11.09
CA LEU A 180 -5.68 -7.23 11.25
C LEU A 180 -6.57 -8.44 11.57
N ARG A 181 -6.35 -9.57 10.87
CA ARG A 181 -7.23 -10.74 10.96
C ARG A 181 -7.03 -11.55 12.24
N TYR A 182 -5.80 -11.64 12.75
CA TYR A 182 -5.43 -12.53 13.86
C TYR A 182 -4.77 -11.80 15.04
N GLU A 183 -4.72 -10.49 14.99
CA GLU A 183 -4.32 -9.58 16.08
C GLU A 183 -2.99 -10.00 16.73
N SER A 184 -2.98 -10.13 18.07
CA SER A 184 -1.77 -10.46 18.86
C SER A 184 -1.12 -11.80 18.49
N ARG A 185 -1.82 -12.66 17.74
CA ARG A 185 -1.26 -13.92 17.28
C ARG A 185 -0.28 -13.75 16.12
N CYS A 186 -0.44 -12.69 15.34
CA CYS A 186 0.31 -12.43 14.11
C CYS A 186 0.93 -11.03 14.10
N LEU A 187 1.78 -10.73 15.08
CA LEU A 187 2.43 -9.42 15.21
C LEU A 187 3.48 -9.23 14.12
N PRO A 188 3.48 -8.12 13.36
CA PRO A 188 4.47 -7.81 12.32
C PRO A 188 5.91 -7.81 12.84
N ILE A 189 6.17 -7.28 14.03
CA ILE A 189 7.49 -7.24 14.67
C ILE A 189 8.13 -8.62 14.87
N ASN A 190 7.31 -9.68 14.88
CA ASN A 190 7.82 -11.05 14.98
C ASN A 190 8.40 -11.54 13.65
N THR A 191 7.99 -10.99 12.51
CA THR A 191 8.30 -11.50 11.17
C THR A 191 9.21 -10.61 10.34
N GLY A 192 9.50 -9.39 10.79
CA GLY A 192 10.36 -8.45 10.09
C GLY A 192 11.41 -7.83 11.01
N VAL A 193 12.37 -7.14 10.38
CA VAL A 193 13.42 -6.35 11.02
C VAL A 193 13.25 -4.91 10.58
N GLY A 194 12.96 -4.02 11.51
CA GLY A 194 12.71 -2.59 11.28
C GLY A 194 12.47 -1.87 12.59
N ALA A 195 12.24 -0.57 12.52
CA ALA A 195 11.87 0.24 13.67
C ALA A 195 10.36 0.15 13.95
N SER A 196 9.99 0.06 15.22
CA SER A 196 8.58 0.09 15.62
C SER A 196 7.94 1.45 15.32
N VAL A 197 6.70 1.42 14.90
CA VAL A 197 5.90 2.61 14.62
C VAL A 197 5.29 3.14 15.93
N SER A 198 5.40 4.45 16.17
CA SER A 198 5.04 5.04 17.47
C SER A 198 3.57 4.87 17.87
N ILE A 199 2.66 4.86 16.92
CA ILE A 199 1.22 4.67 17.16
C ILE A 199 0.85 3.20 17.45
N ASP A 200 1.69 2.24 17.03
CA ASP A 200 1.48 0.79 17.18
C ASP A 200 2.84 0.09 17.23
N LEU A 201 3.34 -0.19 18.42
CA LEU A 201 4.69 -0.72 18.63
C LEU A 201 4.88 -2.15 18.06
N ASP A 202 3.82 -2.84 17.73
CA ASP A 202 3.84 -4.15 17.10
C ASP A 202 3.96 -4.08 15.57
N MET A 203 3.72 -2.90 14.97
CA MET A 203 4.00 -2.62 13.56
C MET A 203 5.42 -2.09 13.39
N ILE A 204 6.05 -2.39 12.25
CA ILE A 204 7.38 -1.89 11.88
C ILE A 204 7.35 -1.16 10.55
N ASP A 205 8.23 -0.19 10.41
CA ASP A 205 8.39 0.68 9.24
C ASP A 205 8.63 -0.11 7.94
N LEU A 206 9.41 -1.18 7.99
CA LEU A 206 9.73 -2.03 6.83
C LEU A 206 8.51 -2.39 5.97
N PHE A 207 7.41 -2.81 6.60
CA PHE A 207 6.21 -3.23 5.85
C PHE A 207 5.43 -2.04 5.29
N LEU A 208 5.52 -0.87 5.91
CA LEU A 208 4.91 0.36 5.38
C LEU A 208 5.71 0.89 4.18
N GLU A 209 7.04 0.85 4.25
CA GLU A 209 7.92 1.21 3.16
C GLU A 209 7.70 0.29 1.95
N TRP A 210 7.71 -1.02 2.14
CA TRP A 210 7.49 -1.99 1.07
C TRP A 210 6.12 -1.88 0.44
N ASN A 211 5.08 -1.59 1.22
CA ASN A 211 3.73 -1.35 0.71
C ASN A 211 3.64 -0.11 -0.18
N ALA A 212 4.45 0.92 0.10
CA ALA A 212 4.50 2.14 -0.70
C ALA A 212 5.40 2.00 -1.94
N GLU A 213 6.48 1.22 -1.85
CA GLU A 213 7.47 1.07 -2.91
C GLU A 213 7.10 0.07 -4.00
N ASP A 214 6.27 -0.94 -3.67
CA ASP A 214 5.86 -2.00 -4.58
C ASP A 214 4.33 -1.98 -4.74
N PRO A 215 3.81 -1.34 -5.82
CA PRO A 215 2.39 -1.20 -6.08
C PRO A 215 1.65 -2.53 -6.20
N VAL A 216 0.35 -2.49 -5.93
CA VAL A 216 -0.51 -3.69 -6.06
C VAL A 216 -0.51 -4.20 -7.50
N SER A 217 -0.24 -5.48 -7.64
CA SER A 217 -0.23 -6.18 -8.93
C SER A 217 -1.61 -6.73 -9.30
N VAL A 218 -1.87 -6.89 -10.60
CA VAL A 218 -3.07 -7.58 -11.11
C VAL A 218 -3.21 -8.99 -10.52
N TYR A 219 -2.10 -9.63 -10.20
CA TYR A 219 -2.08 -10.94 -9.57
C TYR A 219 -2.66 -10.88 -8.14
N GLU A 220 -2.26 -9.91 -7.32
CA GLU A 220 -2.82 -9.72 -5.97
C GLU A 220 -4.32 -9.39 -6.02
N GLU A 221 -4.73 -8.49 -6.93
CA GLU A 221 -6.14 -8.15 -7.13
C GLU A 221 -6.98 -9.37 -7.49
N THR A 222 -6.48 -10.21 -8.42
CA THR A 222 -7.17 -11.42 -8.85
C THR A 222 -7.36 -12.40 -7.67
N ARG A 223 -6.33 -12.59 -6.86
CA ARG A 223 -6.39 -13.38 -5.62
C ARG A 223 -7.42 -12.83 -4.66
N ASN A 224 -7.33 -11.53 -4.37
CA ASN A 224 -8.20 -10.84 -3.41
C ASN A 224 -9.67 -10.91 -3.86
N ASN A 225 -9.92 -10.74 -5.16
CA ASN A 225 -11.26 -10.87 -5.74
C ASN A 225 -11.80 -12.30 -5.63
N TYR A 226 -10.97 -13.31 -5.87
CA TYR A 226 -11.39 -14.72 -5.75
C TYR A 226 -11.72 -15.10 -4.30
N LEU A 227 -10.83 -14.77 -3.37
CA LEU A 227 -10.98 -15.12 -1.95
C LEU A 227 -12.08 -14.30 -1.26
N GLY A 228 -12.37 -13.10 -1.75
CA GLY A 228 -13.32 -12.15 -1.18
C GLY A 228 -14.79 -12.56 -1.26
N THR A 229 -15.13 -13.69 -1.89
CA THR A 229 -16.51 -14.15 -1.99
C THR A 229 -16.66 -15.66 -1.80
N THR A 230 -17.57 -16.06 -0.94
CA THR A 230 -17.93 -17.48 -0.71
C THR A 230 -18.72 -18.11 -1.86
N ALA A 231 -19.07 -17.35 -2.89
CA ALA A 231 -19.60 -17.90 -4.13
C ALA A 231 -18.55 -18.74 -4.90
N ASN A 232 -17.27 -18.46 -4.68
CA ASN A 232 -16.17 -19.26 -5.19
C ASN A 232 -15.93 -20.47 -4.28
N GLN A 233 -15.58 -21.61 -4.87
CA GLN A 233 -15.41 -22.89 -4.15
C GLN A 233 -14.47 -22.78 -2.95
N PHE A 234 -13.36 -22.04 -3.09
CA PHE A 234 -12.35 -21.83 -2.05
C PHE A 234 -12.30 -20.39 -1.56
N GLY A 235 -13.33 -19.60 -1.86
CA GLY A 235 -13.42 -18.22 -1.38
C GLY A 235 -13.69 -18.18 0.12
N GLN A 236 -12.95 -17.36 0.86
CA GLN A 236 -13.05 -17.23 2.32
C GLN A 236 -14.15 -16.23 2.73
N GLY A 237 -14.53 -15.30 1.82
CA GLY A 237 -15.54 -14.27 2.02
C GLY A 237 -14.98 -12.94 2.52
N ASN A 238 -13.75 -12.92 3.02
CA ASN A 238 -13.06 -11.71 3.44
C ASN A 238 -12.02 -11.26 2.41
N ARG A 239 -11.64 -9.99 2.48
CA ARG A 239 -10.66 -9.36 1.58
C ARG A 239 -9.46 -8.85 2.37
N ASN A 240 -8.32 -8.73 1.70
CA ASN A 240 -7.18 -7.99 2.21
C ASN A 240 -7.36 -6.50 1.86
N PRO A 241 -7.60 -5.61 2.84
CA PRO A 241 -7.87 -4.20 2.58
C PRO A 241 -6.67 -3.45 2.00
N PHE A 242 -5.46 -3.91 2.25
CA PHE A 242 -4.24 -3.28 1.76
C PHE A 242 -3.94 -3.60 0.29
N ILE A 243 -4.61 -4.63 -0.27
CA ILE A 243 -4.65 -4.87 -1.72
C ILE A 243 -5.73 -4.00 -2.37
N ASP A 244 -6.88 -3.83 -1.72
CA ASP A 244 -7.97 -3.00 -2.25
C ASP A 244 -7.62 -1.51 -2.25
N ASN A 245 -6.91 -1.05 -1.22
CA ASN A 245 -6.32 0.30 -1.17
C ASN A 245 -5.10 0.34 -0.23
N PRO A 246 -3.87 0.33 -0.76
CA PRO A 246 -2.63 0.41 0.02
C PRO A 246 -2.56 1.60 0.98
N TYR A 247 -3.18 2.73 0.62
CA TYR A 247 -3.21 3.94 1.44
C TYR A 247 -3.88 3.73 2.81
N LEU A 248 -4.70 2.71 2.98
CA LEU A 248 -5.27 2.36 4.28
C LEU A 248 -4.20 2.05 5.33
N ALA A 249 -3.05 1.48 4.92
CA ALA A 249 -1.91 1.27 5.82
C ALA A 249 -1.31 2.61 6.27
N THR A 250 -1.11 3.55 5.34
CA THR A 250 -0.65 4.91 5.66
C THR A 250 -1.62 5.61 6.62
N LYS A 251 -2.92 5.47 6.39
CA LYS A 251 -3.96 6.09 7.22
C LYS A 251 -4.02 5.49 8.64
N ILE A 252 -3.65 4.22 8.80
CA ILE A 252 -3.61 3.56 10.11
C ILE A 252 -2.31 3.88 10.85
N TRP A 253 -1.16 3.69 10.20
CA TRP A 253 0.14 3.67 10.87
C TRP A 253 1.04 4.85 10.51
N GLY A 254 0.67 5.68 9.51
CA GLY A 254 1.52 6.74 8.98
C GLY A 254 2.62 6.19 8.06
N GLY A 255 3.78 6.83 8.07
CA GLY A 255 4.92 6.46 7.24
C GLY A 255 4.86 7.05 5.83
N ILE A 256 5.59 6.44 4.89
CA ILE A 256 5.59 6.82 3.47
C ILE A 256 4.19 6.58 2.90
N ALA A 257 3.64 7.58 2.19
CA ALA A 257 2.32 7.47 1.59
C ALA A 257 2.31 6.40 0.49
N ALA A 258 1.52 5.36 0.69
CA ALA A 258 1.24 4.35 -0.33
C ALA A 258 0.18 4.86 -1.32
N GLU A 259 0.00 4.15 -2.43
CA GLU A 259 -0.97 4.50 -3.46
C GLU A 259 -2.42 4.51 -2.93
N ASP A 260 -3.15 5.59 -3.19
CA ASP A 260 -4.60 5.68 -2.95
C ASP A 260 -5.37 5.30 -4.21
N ILE A 261 -5.59 3.99 -4.40
CA ILE A 261 -6.30 3.44 -5.58
C ILE A 261 -7.71 4.00 -5.70
N TRP A 262 -8.37 4.30 -4.57
CA TRP A 262 -9.74 4.83 -4.60
C TRP A 262 -9.80 6.34 -4.88
N GLY A 263 -8.70 7.07 -4.71
CA GLY A 263 -8.62 8.52 -4.89
C GLY A 263 -9.47 9.33 -3.91
N ILE A 264 -9.96 8.70 -2.83
CA ILE A 264 -10.85 9.37 -1.87
C ILE A 264 -10.08 10.12 -0.78
N TYR A 265 -8.85 9.71 -0.50
CA TYR A 265 -8.04 10.33 0.54
C TYR A 265 -7.17 11.46 0.02
N ALA A 266 -6.77 11.43 -1.25
CA ALA A 266 -6.08 12.55 -1.90
C ALA A 266 -6.96 13.82 -1.91
N SER A 267 -8.28 13.65 -2.14
CA SER A 267 -9.22 14.76 -2.10
C SER A 267 -9.57 15.22 -0.67
N LEU A 268 -9.56 14.30 0.30
CA LEU A 268 -9.81 14.63 1.71
C LEU A 268 -8.59 15.30 2.36
N SER A 269 -7.36 14.87 1.99
CA SER A 269 -6.15 15.50 2.53
C SER A 269 -6.01 16.95 2.12
N GLU A 270 -6.35 17.33 0.88
CA GLU A 270 -6.34 18.73 0.44
C GLU A 270 -7.38 19.56 1.20
N ILE A 271 -8.61 19.06 1.34
CA ILE A 271 -9.71 19.76 2.04
C ILE A 271 -9.44 19.83 3.56
N GLU A 272 -8.96 18.75 4.18
CA GLU A 272 -8.64 18.74 5.60
C GLU A 272 -7.45 19.65 5.91
N ILE A 273 -6.40 19.64 5.09
CA ILE A 273 -5.23 20.48 5.28
C ILE A 273 -5.56 21.95 5.01
N GLU A 274 -6.43 22.27 4.05
CA GLU A 274 -6.92 23.63 3.83
C GLU A 274 -7.62 24.24 5.05
N GLN A 275 -8.26 23.43 5.90
CA GLN A 275 -8.89 23.89 7.15
C GLN A 275 -7.87 24.24 8.25
N PHE A 276 -6.65 23.74 8.16
CA PHE A 276 -5.58 23.93 9.12
C PHE A 276 -4.57 25.00 8.70
N ILE A 277 -4.73 25.57 7.48
CA ILE A 277 -3.84 26.58 6.93
C ILE A 277 -4.67 27.75 6.43
N SER A 278 -4.32 28.94 6.87
CA SER A 278 -4.91 30.18 6.36
C SER A 278 -3.84 31.17 5.93
N ILE A 279 -4.09 31.83 4.80
CA ILE A 279 -3.26 32.93 4.27
C ILE A 279 -4.04 34.24 4.45
N TYR A 280 -3.47 35.18 5.18
CA TYR A 280 -4.10 36.46 5.42
C TYR A 280 -3.09 37.64 5.49
N PRO A 281 -3.52 38.89 5.13
CA PRO A 281 -4.78 39.19 4.50
C PRO A 281 -4.84 38.64 3.05
N ASN A 282 -6.04 38.34 2.57
CA ASN A 282 -6.29 38.03 1.17
C ASN A 282 -7.61 38.75 0.76
N PRO A 283 -7.56 39.80 -0.06
CA PRO A 283 -6.40 40.34 -0.81
C PRO A 283 -5.27 40.88 0.07
N VAL A 284 -4.04 40.82 -0.46
CA VAL A 284 -2.81 41.33 0.15
C VAL A 284 -2.32 42.58 -0.56
N ASP A 285 -1.80 43.53 0.20
CA ASP A 285 -1.13 44.72 -0.33
C ASP A 285 0.38 44.43 -0.50
N ASP A 286 1.11 44.34 0.61
CA ASP A 286 2.58 44.19 0.61
C ASP A 286 3.03 42.84 1.20
N VAL A 287 2.35 42.37 2.27
CA VAL A 287 2.79 41.22 3.08
C VAL A 287 1.60 40.37 3.44
N PHE A 288 1.73 39.06 3.25
CA PHE A 288 0.78 38.09 3.80
C PHE A 288 1.43 37.20 4.87
N SER A 289 0.60 36.71 5.76
CA SER A 289 0.98 35.74 6.80
C SER A 289 0.32 34.41 6.55
N ILE A 290 0.97 33.35 7.02
CA ILE A 290 0.47 32.01 6.98
C ILE A 290 0.25 31.51 8.41
N GLU A 291 -0.97 31.14 8.75
CA GLU A 291 -1.31 30.47 9.99
C GLU A 291 -1.45 28.97 9.73
N ILE A 292 -0.71 28.18 10.49
CA ILE A 292 -0.63 26.73 10.33
C ILE A 292 -0.81 26.09 11.70
N ASN A 293 -1.59 24.97 11.75
CA ASN A 293 -1.71 24.18 12.97
C ASN A 293 -0.34 23.61 13.40
N GLU A 294 -0.09 23.55 14.70
CA GLU A 294 1.18 23.13 15.33
C GLU A 294 1.65 21.71 14.89
N GLU A 295 0.75 20.88 14.34
CA GLU A 295 1.06 19.53 13.86
C GLU A 295 1.60 19.47 12.43
N ILE A 296 1.52 20.60 11.68
CA ILE A 296 1.96 20.71 10.29
C ILE A 296 3.25 21.50 10.20
N GLU A 297 4.31 20.89 9.68
CA GLU A 297 5.57 21.54 9.41
C GLU A 297 5.64 22.06 7.97
N LEU A 298 5.74 23.38 7.78
CA LEU A 298 5.93 24.00 6.48
C LEU A 298 7.40 23.89 6.06
N LYS A 299 7.67 23.29 4.90
CA LYS A 299 9.03 23.11 4.35
C LYS A 299 9.39 24.21 3.35
N THR A 300 8.48 24.52 2.43
CA THR A 300 8.73 25.48 1.35
C THR A 300 7.45 26.20 0.97
N ILE A 301 7.59 27.47 0.62
CA ILE A 301 6.53 28.30 0.05
C ILE A 301 6.99 28.72 -1.34
N ASN A 302 6.16 28.46 -2.33
CA ASN A 302 6.35 28.92 -3.70
C ASN A 302 5.13 29.75 -4.13
N VAL A 303 5.36 30.86 -4.83
CA VAL A 303 4.28 31.66 -5.42
C VAL A 303 4.44 31.66 -6.93
N TYR A 304 3.39 31.28 -7.62
CA TYR A 304 3.34 31.21 -9.08
C TYR A 304 2.35 32.22 -9.64
N SER A 305 2.71 32.82 -10.75
CA SER A 305 1.76 33.58 -11.58
C SER A 305 0.74 32.65 -12.23
N MET A 306 -0.36 33.18 -12.74
CA MET A 306 -1.40 32.38 -13.41
C MET A 306 -0.93 31.68 -14.69
N ILE A 307 0.25 32.01 -15.21
CA ILE A 307 0.89 31.31 -16.33
C ILE A 307 1.92 30.28 -15.89
N GLY A 308 2.02 29.99 -14.57
CA GLY A 308 2.92 28.99 -13.99
C GLY A 308 4.36 29.45 -13.79
N GLU A 309 4.66 30.75 -13.87
CA GLU A 309 5.99 31.31 -13.60
C GLU A 309 6.20 31.43 -12.09
N LEU A 310 7.29 30.85 -11.57
CA LEU A 310 7.69 30.98 -10.16
C LEU A 310 8.19 32.41 -9.91
N VAL A 311 7.44 33.19 -9.13
CA VAL A 311 7.74 34.60 -8.84
C VAL A 311 8.29 34.85 -7.43
N TYR A 312 8.10 33.90 -6.53
CA TYR A 312 8.65 33.93 -5.17
C TYR A 312 8.86 32.51 -4.67
N SER A 313 9.94 32.25 -3.95
CA SER A 313 10.20 30.98 -3.27
C SER A 313 10.99 31.20 -2.00
N LYS A 314 10.61 30.48 -0.95
CA LYS A 314 11.29 30.53 0.36
C LYS A 314 11.20 29.18 1.05
N SER A 315 12.35 28.68 1.50
CA SER A 315 12.39 27.53 2.42
C SER A 315 12.01 28.00 3.81
N SER A 316 11.13 27.25 4.49
CA SER A 316 10.64 27.64 5.81
C SER A 316 11.70 27.51 6.87
N SER A 317 11.88 28.55 7.63
CA SER A 317 12.40 28.53 8.98
C SER A 317 11.69 29.65 9.74
N LEU A 318 10.64 29.36 10.48
CA LEU A 318 10.02 30.18 11.53
C LEU A 318 9.55 31.61 11.13
N ILE A 319 9.43 31.95 9.85
CA ILE A 319 8.96 33.27 9.41
C ILE A 319 7.55 33.09 8.85
N ASN A 320 6.57 33.65 9.55
CA ASN A 320 5.16 33.61 9.15
C ASN A 320 4.77 34.73 8.17
N GLU A 321 5.66 35.68 7.88
CA GLU A 321 5.39 36.86 7.03
C GLU A 321 6.16 36.76 5.70
N HIS A 322 5.46 37.01 4.61
CA HIS A 322 5.97 36.91 3.24
C HIS A 322 5.73 38.19 2.47
N ASP A 323 6.82 38.88 2.13
CA ASP A 323 6.81 40.14 1.37
C ASP A 323 6.59 39.86 -0.11
N VAL A 324 5.49 40.35 -0.65
CA VAL A 324 5.08 40.29 -2.05
C VAL A 324 4.88 41.67 -2.66
N SER A 325 5.36 42.75 -2.01
CA SER A 325 5.27 44.12 -2.48
C SER A 325 5.90 44.36 -3.86
N HIS A 326 6.76 43.45 -4.30
CA HIS A 326 7.41 43.48 -5.60
C HIS A 326 6.56 42.85 -6.73
N LEU A 327 5.43 42.20 -6.40
CA LEU A 327 4.53 41.61 -7.38
C LEU A 327 3.54 42.65 -7.90
N ASN A 328 3.15 42.48 -9.16
CA ASN A 328 2.08 43.28 -9.77
C ASN A 328 0.72 42.86 -9.22
N SER A 329 -0.25 43.81 -9.20
CA SER A 329 -1.64 43.49 -8.88
C SER A 329 -2.15 42.35 -9.76
N GLY A 330 -2.71 41.32 -9.12
CA GLY A 330 -3.15 40.14 -9.87
C GLY A 330 -3.51 38.93 -8.98
N ILE A 331 -3.79 37.82 -9.64
CA ILE A 331 -4.07 36.53 -8.98
C ILE A 331 -2.81 35.66 -9.04
N TYR A 332 -2.46 35.07 -7.93
CA TYR A 332 -1.31 34.17 -7.78
C TYR A 332 -1.72 32.87 -7.11
N MET A 333 -0.98 31.80 -7.39
CA MET A 333 -1.11 30.52 -6.71
C MET A 333 0.04 30.37 -5.72
N VAL A 334 -0.29 30.22 -4.45
CA VAL A 334 0.68 29.93 -3.38
C VAL A 334 0.68 28.41 -3.15
N GLU A 335 1.80 27.79 -3.41
CA GLU A 335 2.06 26.38 -3.13
C GLU A 335 2.82 26.27 -1.80
N LEU A 336 2.24 25.54 -0.86
CA LEU A 336 2.78 25.26 0.46
C LEU A 336 3.19 23.80 0.53
N VAL A 337 4.50 23.52 0.55
CA VAL A 337 5.04 22.17 0.71
C VAL A 337 5.23 21.89 2.20
N THR A 338 4.54 20.88 2.72
CA THR A 338 4.54 20.51 4.14
C THR A 338 5.12 19.11 4.37
N ASN A 339 5.21 18.69 5.64
CA ASN A 339 5.54 17.31 6.00
C ASN A 339 4.40 16.32 5.69
N VAL A 340 3.17 16.81 5.45
CA VAL A 340 1.97 15.99 5.21
C VAL A 340 1.42 16.11 3.78
N GLY A 341 2.03 16.92 2.92
CA GLY A 341 1.63 17.09 1.52
C GLY A 341 1.83 18.50 1.00
N THR A 342 1.40 18.74 -0.24
CA THR A 342 1.46 20.05 -0.91
C THR A 342 0.06 20.63 -1.01
N ILE A 343 -0.09 21.92 -0.68
CA ILE A 343 -1.36 22.66 -0.68
C ILE A 343 -1.23 23.84 -1.62
N ASN A 344 -2.27 24.11 -2.39
CA ASN A 344 -2.34 25.26 -3.29
C ASN A 344 -3.46 26.20 -2.86
N GLN A 345 -3.12 27.44 -2.54
CA GLN A 345 -4.10 28.48 -2.19
C GLN A 345 -3.99 29.68 -3.13
N LYS A 346 -5.15 30.22 -3.50
CA LYS A 346 -5.22 31.43 -4.32
C LYS A 346 -5.02 32.67 -3.44
N VAL A 347 -4.10 33.55 -3.85
CA VAL A 347 -3.88 34.86 -3.24
C VAL A 347 -4.11 35.96 -4.29
N ILE A 348 -4.74 37.05 -3.86
CA ILE A 348 -4.98 38.25 -4.67
C ILE A 348 -4.06 39.34 -4.16
N VAL A 349 -3.19 39.86 -5.02
CA VAL A 349 -2.33 41.03 -4.74
C VAL A 349 -3.01 42.28 -5.30
N ASN A 350 -3.16 43.32 -4.49
CA ASN A 350 -3.80 44.61 -4.87
C ASN A 350 -2.89 45.51 -5.71
#